data_859694e3705d073b32860fbb22e5e934
#
_entry.id   859694e3705d073b32860fbb22e5e934
#
_cell.length_a   1.000
_cell.length_b   1.000
_cell.length_c   1.000
_cell.angle_alpha   90.00
_cell.angle_beta   90.00
_cell.angle_gamma   90.00
#
_symmetry.space_group_name_H-M   'P 1'
#
loop_
_entity.id
_entity.type
_entity.pdbx_description
1 polymer ?
#
loop_
_entity_poly.entity_id
_entity_poly.type
_entity_poly.pdbx_seq_one_letter_code
_entity_poly.pdbx_strand_id
1 'polypeptide(L)'
;SGKTTVVRKIVEALPPHYVVVVPLDSYYNDTSSMTEEERRAINFDHPDAFDWKLLVRHMNELRNGNAVEQPTYSYLLCNRLKETVHVEPRPVIIIEGIMTLLNKKLRDMMDLKIFVDADSDERLIRNIQRDVIERGRTVEMVIDRYLKVLKPMHEQFIEPTKKYADLIIPQGGENHTGIGILCKYIESIVK
;
A
#
# COMPACT_ATOMS: atom_id res chain seq x y z
N SER A 1 -1.15 -3.53 9.77
CA SER A 1 -0.24 -2.63 10.52
C SER A 1 -0.76 -1.19 10.69
N GLY A 2 -1.90 -0.82 10.09
CA GLY A 2 -2.47 0.55 10.21
C GLY A 2 -1.86 1.59 9.26
N LYS A 3 -1.24 1.18 8.16
CA LYS A 3 -0.68 2.07 7.12
C LYS A 3 -1.68 3.11 6.63
N THR A 4 -2.85 2.68 6.22
CA THR A 4 -3.91 3.56 5.69
C THR A 4 -4.34 4.62 6.72
N THR A 5 -4.35 4.27 8.01
CA THR A 5 -4.62 5.24 9.09
C THR A 5 -3.51 6.29 9.18
N VAL A 6 -2.24 5.87 9.07
CA VAL A 6 -1.09 6.79 9.05
C VAL A 6 -1.19 7.74 7.86
N VAL A 7 -1.42 7.20 6.66
CA VAL A 7 -1.56 8.00 5.42
C VAL A 7 -2.71 9.00 5.55
N ARG A 8 -3.88 8.55 6.02
CA ARG A 8 -5.03 9.44 6.23
C ARG A 8 -4.68 10.61 7.15
N LYS A 9 -4.02 10.34 8.29
CA LYS A 9 -3.60 11.40 9.23
C LYS A 9 -2.61 12.39 8.63
N ILE A 10 -1.70 11.92 7.76
CA ILE A 10 -0.78 12.80 7.02
C ILE A 10 -1.57 13.69 6.05
N VAL A 11 -2.49 13.11 5.29
CA VAL A 11 -3.34 13.88 4.35
C VAL A 11 -4.18 14.93 5.07
N GLU A 12 -4.77 14.58 6.23
CA GLU A 12 -5.57 15.49 7.05
C GLU A 12 -4.76 16.65 7.66
N ALA A 13 -3.46 16.43 7.93
CA ALA A 13 -2.57 17.43 8.52
C ALA A 13 -2.01 18.43 7.49
N LEU A 14 -2.00 18.07 6.22
CA LEU A 14 -1.44 18.90 5.16
C LEU A 14 -2.52 19.76 4.47
N PRO A 15 -2.15 20.90 3.87
CA PRO A 15 -3.10 21.74 3.16
C PRO A 15 -3.83 20.96 2.06
N PRO A 16 -5.12 21.25 1.80
CA PRO A 16 -5.85 20.68 0.68
C PRO A 16 -5.07 20.87 -0.63
N HIS A 17 -5.08 19.86 -1.49
CA HIS A 17 -4.38 19.84 -2.78
C HIS A 17 -2.84 19.70 -2.72
N TYR A 18 -2.23 19.57 -1.56
CA TYR A 18 -0.79 19.35 -1.45
C TYR A 18 -0.40 17.87 -1.62
N VAL A 19 -1.31 16.95 -1.40
CA VAL A 19 -1.02 15.51 -1.35
C VAL A 19 -1.80 14.76 -2.42
N VAL A 20 -1.14 13.84 -3.08
CA VAL A 20 -1.76 12.76 -3.83
C VAL A 20 -1.34 11.43 -3.25
N VAL A 21 -2.28 10.51 -3.09
CA VAL A 21 -2.05 9.15 -2.60
C VAL A 21 -2.18 8.16 -3.75
N VAL A 22 -1.15 7.37 -3.96
CA VAL A 22 -1.10 6.33 -5.00
C VAL A 22 -1.06 4.96 -4.32
N PRO A 23 -2.19 4.24 -4.27
CA PRO A 23 -2.24 2.91 -3.67
C PRO A 23 -1.57 1.87 -4.59
N LEU A 24 -0.65 1.08 -4.03
CA LEU A 24 -0.02 -0.05 -4.72
C LEU A 24 -1.05 -1.05 -5.26
N ASP A 25 -2.14 -1.23 -4.51
CA ASP A 25 -3.21 -2.19 -4.85
C ASP A 25 -3.93 -1.84 -6.17
N SER A 26 -3.89 -0.59 -6.62
CA SER A 26 -4.36 -0.21 -7.96
C SER A 26 -3.51 -0.81 -9.09
N TYR A 27 -2.30 -1.23 -8.79
CA TYR A 27 -1.32 -1.71 -9.76
C TYR A 27 -1.16 -3.23 -9.78
N TYR A 28 -2.13 -4.00 -9.31
CA TYR A 28 -2.16 -5.43 -9.61
C TYR A 28 -2.17 -5.66 -11.12
N ASN A 29 -1.55 -6.75 -11.58
CA ASN A 29 -1.51 -7.08 -13.00
C ASN A 29 -2.92 -7.20 -13.60
N ASP A 30 -3.03 -6.88 -14.89
CA ASP A 30 -4.22 -7.15 -15.66
C ASP A 30 -4.33 -8.67 -15.91
N THR A 31 -5.40 -9.26 -15.44
CA THR A 31 -5.70 -10.68 -15.55
C THR A 31 -6.92 -10.96 -16.42
N SER A 32 -7.29 -10.02 -17.31
CA SER A 32 -8.48 -10.12 -18.15
C SER A 32 -8.48 -11.33 -19.09
N SER A 33 -7.29 -11.87 -19.43
CA SER A 33 -7.13 -13.08 -20.23
C SER A 33 -7.34 -14.38 -19.46
N MET A 34 -7.44 -14.33 -18.13
CA MET A 34 -7.62 -15.49 -17.26
C MET A 34 -9.08 -15.73 -16.97
N THR A 35 -9.43 -16.98 -16.67
CA THR A 35 -10.75 -17.35 -16.14
C THR A 35 -10.94 -16.80 -14.73
N GLU A 36 -12.18 -16.75 -14.27
CA GLU A 36 -12.48 -16.29 -12.89
C GLU A 36 -11.81 -17.20 -11.83
N GLU A 37 -11.78 -18.51 -12.08
CA GLU A 37 -11.18 -19.49 -11.19
C GLU A 37 -9.65 -19.27 -11.08
N GLU A 38 -8.96 -19.08 -12.22
CA GLU A 38 -7.53 -18.77 -12.24
C GLU A 38 -7.22 -17.48 -11.51
N ARG A 39 -8.02 -16.42 -11.71
CA ARG A 39 -7.84 -15.13 -11.00
C ARG A 39 -7.99 -15.29 -9.49
N ARG A 40 -8.96 -16.07 -9.02
CA ARG A 40 -9.18 -16.33 -7.59
C ARG A 40 -8.06 -17.15 -6.95
N ALA A 41 -7.31 -17.90 -7.74
CA ALA A 41 -6.15 -18.68 -7.29
C ALA A 41 -4.85 -17.86 -7.16
N ILE A 42 -4.82 -16.62 -7.68
CA ILE A 42 -3.64 -15.75 -7.61
C ILE A 42 -3.31 -15.39 -6.16
N ASN A 43 -2.02 -15.49 -5.81
CA ASN A 43 -1.51 -14.95 -4.55
C ASN A 43 -1.24 -13.45 -4.69
N PHE A 44 -2.22 -12.63 -4.34
CA PHE A 44 -2.12 -11.17 -4.37
C PHE A 44 -1.18 -10.58 -3.30
N ASP A 45 -0.67 -11.40 -2.40
CA ASP A 45 0.33 -11.02 -1.41
C ASP A 45 1.76 -11.37 -1.87
N HIS A 46 1.94 -11.81 -3.15
CA HIS A 46 3.24 -12.06 -3.77
C HIS A 46 3.69 -10.87 -4.64
N PRO A 47 5.01 -10.56 -4.69
CA PRO A 47 5.51 -9.44 -5.52
C PRO A 47 5.15 -9.52 -7.01
N ASP A 48 5.05 -10.72 -7.57
CA ASP A 48 4.72 -10.92 -8.98
C ASP A 48 3.27 -10.56 -9.31
N ALA A 49 2.43 -10.31 -8.31
CA ALA A 49 1.06 -9.87 -8.53
C ALA A 49 0.96 -8.41 -9.03
N PHE A 50 2.04 -7.63 -8.93
CA PHE A 50 2.03 -6.19 -9.22
C PHE A 50 2.71 -5.85 -10.54
N ASP A 51 2.14 -4.89 -11.27
CA ASP A 51 2.74 -4.26 -12.44
C ASP A 51 3.72 -3.16 -12.02
N TRP A 52 4.89 -3.59 -11.56
CA TRP A 52 5.95 -2.68 -11.14
C TRP A 52 6.42 -1.74 -12.24
N LYS A 53 6.35 -2.15 -13.51
CA LYS A 53 6.78 -1.31 -14.64
C LYS A 53 5.86 -0.12 -14.81
N LEU A 54 4.56 -0.35 -14.76
CA LEU A 54 3.55 0.69 -14.85
C LEU A 54 3.64 1.65 -13.66
N LEU A 55 3.74 1.12 -12.43
CA LEU A 55 3.85 1.94 -11.23
C LEU A 55 5.10 2.84 -11.27
N VAL A 56 6.27 2.28 -11.58
CA VAL A 56 7.52 3.07 -11.70
C VAL A 56 7.40 4.15 -12.77
N ARG A 57 6.78 3.86 -13.92
CA ARG A 57 6.53 4.85 -14.98
C ARG A 57 5.64 5.97 -14.47
N HIS A 58 4.51 5.66 -13.83
CA HIS A 58 3.58 6.68 -13.31
C HIS A 58 4.23 7.54 -12.22
N MET A 59 5.06 6.96 -11.36
CA MET A 59 5.79 7.75 -10.36
C MET A 59 6.79 8.72 -10.99
N ASN A 60 7.47 8.31 -12.06
CA ASN A 60 8.34 9.22 -12.81
C ASN A 60 7.55 10.35 -13.47
N GLU A 61 6.40 10.06 -14.10
CA GLU A 61 5.56 11.09 -14.71
C GLU A 61 5.08 12.10 -13.68
N LEU A 62 4.52 11.65 -12.56
CA LEU A 62 4.05 12.53 -11.49
C LEU A 62 5.18 13.40 -10.90
N ARG A 63 6.38 12.86 -10.72
CA ARG A 63 7.56 13.62 -10.27
C ARG A 63 8.02 14.67 -11.28
N ASN A 64 7.82 14.41 -12.57
CA ASN A 64 8.13 15.34 -13.65
C ASN A 64 7.01 16.38 -13.90
N GLY A 65 5.95 16.38 -13.10
CA GLY A 65 4.83 17.31 -13.23
C GLY A 65 3.78 16.89 -14.26
N ASN A 66 3.80 15.64 -14.72
CA ASN A 66 2.83 15.11 -15.67
C ASN A 66 1.75 14.30 -14.95
N ALA A 67 0.47 14.51 -15.35
CA ALA A 67 -0.63 13.70 -14.86
C ALA A 67 -0.57 12.25 -15.41
N VAL A 68 -1.19 11.33 -14.71
CA VAL A 68 -1.25 9.91 -15.11
C VAL A 68 -2.66 9.34 -15.01
N GLU A 69 -2.94 8.32 -15.82
CA GLU A 69 -4.17 7.53 -15.75
C GLU A 69 -3.93 6.30 -14.86
N GLN A 70 -4.19 6.47 -13.55
CA GLN A 70 -4.04 5.41 -12.58
C GLN A 70 -5.06 4.29 -12.83
N PRO A 71 -4.63 3.02 -12.93
CA PRO A 71 -5.57 1.92 -13.05
C PRO A 71 -6.47 1.80 -11.81
N THR A 72 -7.67 1.27 -12.01
CA THR A 72 -8.56 0.85 -10.93
C THR A 72 -8.62 -0.66 -10.85
N TYR A 73 -8.82 -1.18 -9.64
CA TYR A 73 -8.84 -2.60 -9.38
C TYR A 73 -10.10 -3.01 -8.61
N SER A 74 -10.74 -4.08 -9.07
CA SER A 74 -11.89 -4.68 -8.41
C SER A 74 -11.48 -5.92 -7.61
N TYR A 75 -11.57 -5.83 -6.29
CA TYR A 75 -11.36 -7.00 -5.41
C TYR A 75 -12.43 -8.08 -5.60
N LEU A 76 -13.64 -7.70 -6.04
CA LEU A 76 -14.72 -8.64 -6.31
C LEU A 76 -14.42 -9.48 -7.56
N LEU A 77 -13.93 -8.84 -8.61
CA LEU A 77 -13.61 -9.49 -9.89
C LEU A 77 -12.18 -10.03 -9.92
N CYS A 78 -11.37 -9.72 -8.93
CA CYS A 78 -9.94 -10.02 -8.89
C CYS A 78 -9.21 -9.56 -10.18
N ASN A 79 -9.57 -8.38 -10.69
CA ASN A 79 -9.02 -7.86 -11.95
C ASN A 79 -9.01 -6.34 -11.98
N ARG A 80 -8.17 -5.78 -12.88
CA ARG A 80 -8.24 -4.38 -13.27
C ARG A 80 -9.56 -4.09 -13.99
N LEU A 81 -10.08 -2.90 -13.75
CA LEU A 81 -11.20 -2.36 -14.52
C LEU A 81 -10.67 -1.62 -15.76
N LYS A 82 -11.57 -1.34 -16.70
CA LYS A 82 -11.25 -0.52 -17.88
C LYS A 82 -11.12 0.96 -17.54
N GLU A 83 -11.84 1.37 -16.52
CA GLU A 83 -11.85 2.74 -16.00
C GLU A 83 -10.52 3.04 -15.30
N THR A 84 -10.03 4.25 -15.52
CA THR A 84 -8.87 4.81 -14.83
C THR A 84 -9.26 6.00 -13.98
N VAL A 85 -8.38 6.42 -13.11
CA VAL A 85 -8.51 7.66 -12.34
C VAL A 85 -7.43 8.61 -12.83
N HIS A 86 -7.85 9.79 -13.29
CA HIS A 86 -6.93 10.86 -13.63
C HIS A 86 -6.28 11.42 -12.36
N VAL A 87 -4.96 11.36 -12.29
CA VAL A 87 -4.16 11.74 -11.12
C VAL A 87 -3.23 12.88 -11.52
N GLU A 88 -3.48 14.06 -10.96
CA GLU A 88 -2.63 15.22 -11.11
C GLU A 88 -1.42 15.17 -10.18
N PRO A 89 -0.24 15.65 -10.60
CA PRO A 89 0.91 15.80 -9.74
C PRO A 89 0.63 16.77 -8.58
N ARG A 90 1.21 16.47 -7.42
CA ARG A 90 1.10 17.32 -6.24
C ARG A 90 2.48 17.44 -5.58
N PRO A 91 2.72 18.48 -4.75
CA PRO A 91 3.99 18.65 -4.03
C PRO A 91 4.39 17.42 -3.20
N VAL A 92 3.42 16.69 -2.64
CA VAL A 92 3.63 15.45 -1.90
C VAL A 92 2.96 14.29 -2.60
N ILE A 93 3.73 13.29 -2.98
CA ILE A 93 3.24 12.04 -3.55
C ILE A 93 3.47 10.93 -2.52
N ILE A 94 2.39 10.32 -2.04
CA ILE A 94 2.45 9.20 -1.10
C ILE A 94 2.14 7.92 -1.84
N ILE A 95 3.09 6.98 -1.90
CA ILE A 95 2.83 5.63 -2.37
C ILE A 95 2.53 4.77 -1.13
N GLU A 96 1.34 4.22 -1.04
CA GLU A 96 0.97 3.31 0.04
C GLU A 96 0.81 1.87 -0.45
N GLY A 97 1.23 0.90 0.37
CA GLY A 97 1.03 -0.52 0.09
C GLY A 97 1.93 -1.41 0.92
N ILE A 98 1.66 -2.71 0.85
CA ILE A 98 2.39 -3.70 1.68
C ILE A 98 3.83 -3.92 1.23
N MET A 99 4.17 -3.64 -0.04
CA MET A 99 5.47 -3.96 -0.65
C MET A 99 6.13 -2.76 -1.33
N THR A 100 5.71 -1.53 -1.02
CA THR A 100 6.26 -0.32 -1.67
C THR A 100 7.78 -0.21 -1.53
N LEU A 101 8.34 -0.68 -0.42
CA LEU A 101 9.77 -0.68 -0.16
C LEU A 101 10.52 -1.89 -0.77
N LEU A 102 9.84 -2.82 -1.42
CA LEU A 102 10.48 -4.00 -2.02
C LEU A 102 11.19 -3.64 -3.34
N ASN A 103 10.58 -2.79 -4.16
CA ASN A 103 11.10 -2.45 -5.48
C ASN A 103 12.21 -1.39 -5.38
N LYS A 104 13.43 -1.75 -5.80
CA LYS A 104 14.59 -0.83 -5.73
C LYS A 104 14.37 0.45 -6.53
N LYS A 105 13.78 0.38 -7.73
CA LYS A 105 13.56 1.58 -8.56
C LYS A 105 12.60 2.57 -7.90
N LEU A 106 11.57 2.07 -7.20
CA LEU A 106 10.70 2.92 -6.39
C LEU A 106 11.45 3.54 -5.22
N ARG A 107 12.22 2.73 -4.46
CA ARG A 107 12.99 3.26 -3.31
C ARG A 107 13.95 4.37 -3.71
N ASP A 108 14.61 4.24 -4.86
CA ASP A 108 15.56 5.23 -5.35
C ASP A 108 14.89 6.58 -5.73
N MET A 109 13.57 6.59 -5.90
CA MET A 109 12.78 7.81 -6.16
C MET A 109 12.17 8.43 -4.90
N MET A 110 12.20 7.71 -3.76
CA MET A 110 11.57 8.17 -2.52
C MET A 110 12.51 9.09 -1.73
N ASP A 111 12.02 10.27 -1.38
CA ASP A 111 12.72 11.20 -0.49
C ASP A 111 12.60 10.76 0.99
N LEU A 112 11.53 10.05 1.34
CA LEU A 112 11.29 9.53 2.68
C LEU A 112 10.64 8.14 2.61
N LYS A 113 11.24 7.17 3.29
CA LYS A 113 10.79 5.77 3.35
C LYS A 113 10.34 5.44 4.76
N ILE A 114 9.07 5.07 4.89
CA ILE A 114 8.43 4.80 6.19
C ILE A 114 7.96 3.36 6.25
N PHE A 115 8.33 2.65 7.29
CA PHE A 115 7.79 1.34 7.61
C PHE A 115 6.82 1.46 8.80
N VAL A 116 5.56 1.11 8.56
CA VAL A 116 4.53 1.10 9.61
C VAL A 116 4.49 -0.28 10.23
N ASP A 117 5.04 -0.38 11.42
CA ASP A 117 5.19 -1.64 12.16
C ASP A 117 3.99 -1.93 13.05
N ALA A 118 3.73 -3.22 13.24
CA ALA A 118 2.78 -3.75 14.22
C ALA A 118 3.13 -5.21 14.50
N ASP A 119 2.94 -5.64 15.72
CA ASP A 119 3.20 -7.02 16.13
C ASP A 119 2.32 -8.02 15.37
N SER A 120 2.78 -9.25 15.24
CA SER A 120 2.14 -10.26 14.40
C SER A 120 0.73 -10.64 14.89
N ASP A 121 0.53 -10.68 16.20
CA ASP A 121 -0.77 -10.92 16.85
C ASP A 121 -1.74 -9.75 16.60
N GLU A 122 -1.28 -8.52 16.73
CA GLU A 122 -2.04 -7.30 16.38
C GLU A 122 -2.50 -7.33 14.91
N ARG A 123 -1.58 -7.69 14.00
CA ARG A 123 -1.92 -7.82 12.58
C ARG A 123 -2.95 -8.90 12.31
N LEU A 124 -2.84 -10.04 13.01
CA LEU A 124 -3.79 -11.14 12.90
C LEU A 124 -5.17 -10.74 13.43
N ILE A 125 -5.23 -10.12 14.62
CA ILE A 125 -6.48 -9.65 15.23
C ILE A 125 -7.20 -8.68 14.28
N ARG A 126 -6.50 -7.65 13.79
CA ARG A 126 -7.06 -6.68 12.84
C ARG A 126 -7.51 -7.32 11.53
N ASN A 127 -6.80 -8.35 11.06
CA ASN A 127 -7.18 -9.08 9.86
C ASN A 127 -8.46 -9.91 10.09
N ILE A 128 -8.58 -10.59 11.23
CA ILE A 128 -9.81 -11.33 11.62
C ILE A 128 -10.99 -10.35 11.69
N GLN A 129 -10.86 -9.26 12.42
CA GLN A 129 -11.93 -8.27 12.58
C GLN A 129 -12.43 -7.74 11.23
N ARG A 130 -11.51 -7.31 10.35
CA ARG A 130 -11.86 -6.79 9.03
C ARG A 130 -12.49 -7.87 8.15
N ASP A 131 -11.87 -9.03 8.01
CA ASP A 131 -12.28 -10.02 7.04
C ASP A 131 -13.58 -10.75 7.46
N VAL A 132 -13.84 -10.86 8.75
CA VAL A 132 -15.14 -11.39 9.26
C VAL A 132 -16.25 -10.38 9.05
N ILE A 133 -16.04 -9.10 9.45
CA ILE A 133 -17.08 -8.07 9.42
C ILE A 133 -17.35 -7.57 8.00
N GLU A 134 -16.27 -7.26 7.23
CA GLU A 134 -16.40 -6.58 5.95
C GLU A 134 -16.46 -7.54 4.75
N ARG A 135 -15.92 -8.76 4.88
CA ARG A 135 -15.78 -9.72 3.78
C ARG A 135 -16.55 -11.02 3.97
N GLY A 136 -17.26 -11.16 5.09
CA GLY A 136 -18.11 -12.32 5.40
C GLY A 136 -17.35 -13.65 5.50
N ARG A 137 -16.06 -13.63 5.83
CA ARG A 137 -15.25 -14.83 6.02
C ARG A 137 -15.45 -15.41 7.42
N THR A 138 -15.26 -16.73 7.57
CA THR A 138 -15.18 -17.32 8.91
C THR A 138 -13.81 -17.10 9.54
N VAL A 139 -13.72 -17.19 10.85
CA VAL A 139 -12.45 -17.04 11.59
C VAL A 139 -11.44 -18.11 11.15
N GLU A 140 -11.91 -19.35 10.93
CA GLU A 140 -11.08 -20.46 10.45
C GLU A 140 -10.48 -20.16 9.07
N MET A 141 -11.28 -19.62 8.14
CA MET A 141 -10.79 -19.24 6.82
C MET A 141 -9.72 -18.15 6.89
N VAL A 142 -9.88 -17.19 7.81
CA VAL A 142 -8.89 -16.10 7.98
C VAL A 142 -7.59 -16.64 8.59
N ILE A 143 -7.68 -17.52 9.60
CA ILE A 143 -6.51 -18.14 10.24
C ILE A 143 -5.77 -19.02 9.24
N ASP A 144 -6.48 -19.87 8.48
CA ASP A 144 -5.87 -20.74 7.47
C ASP A 144 -5.11 -19.91 6.41
N ARG A 145 -5.75 -18.87 5.88
CA ARG A 145 -5.10 -17.94 4.94
C ARG A 145 -3.90 -17.23 5.57
N TYR A 146 -4.02 -16.81 6.83
CA TYR A 146 -2.90 -16.17 7.53
C TYR A 146 -1.68 -17.09 7.62
N LEU A 147 -1.88 -18.33 8.02
CA LEU A 147 -0.79 -19.30 8.18
C LEU A 147 -0.19 -19.72 6.83
N LYS A 148 -1.01 -19.95 5.82
CA LYS A 148 -0.57 -20.47 4.51
C LYS A 148 -0.03 -19.39 3.57
N VAL A 149 -0.51 -18.15 3.68
CA VAL A 149 -0.22 -17.09 2.71
C VAL A 149 0.35 -15.85 3.39
N LEU A 150 -0.41 -15.18 4.26
CA LEU A 150 -0.05 -13.85 4.71
C LEU A 150 1.23 -13.82 5.55
N LYS A 151 1.39 -14.78 6.46
CA LYS A 151 2.58 -14.87 7.32
C LYS A 151 3.84 -15.18 6.50
N PRO A 152 3.88 -16.24 5.66
CA PRO A 152 5.04 -16.51 4.80
C PRO A 152 5.40 -15.34 3.88
N MET A 153 4.41 -14.69 3.23
CA MET A 153 4.66 -13.54 2.36
C MET A 153 5.20 -12.35 3.14
N HIS A 154 4.69 -12.11 4.34
CA HIS A 154 5.21 -11.06 5.21
C HIS A 154 6.68 -11.30 5.59
N GLU A 155 7.01 -12.50 6.06
CA GLU A 155 8.36 -12.87 6.49
C GLU A 155 9.36 -12.85 5.33
N GLN A 156 8.93 -13.25 4.13
CA GLN A 156 9.79 -13.33 2.96
C GLN A 156 9.98 -11.99 2.26
N PHE A 157 8.93 -11.19 2.10
CA PHE A 157 8.95 -10.02 1.22
C PHE A 157 8.74 -8.69 1.93
N ILE A 158 8.01 -8.64 3.04
CA ILE A 158 7.65 -7.37 3.69
C ILE A 158 8.63 -7.03 4.80
N GLU A 159 8.77 -7.90 5.80
CA GLU A 159 9.64 -7.68 6.97
C GLU A 159 11.09 -7.36 6.58
N PRO A 160 11.72 -8.03 5.60
CA PRO A 160 13.08 -7.70 5.18
C PRO A 160 13.25 -6.30 4.60
N THR A 161 12.16 -5.64 4.18
CA THR A 161 12.22 -4.26 3.65
C THR A 161 12.32 -3.20 4.73
N LYS A 162 12.05 -3.54 5.97
CA LYS A 162 12.17 -2.67 7.14
C LYS A 162 13.55 -2.01 7.25
N LYS A 163 14.60 -2.72 6.85
CA LYS A 163 15.99 -2.19 6.80
C LYS A 163 16.19 -1.02 5.82
N TYR A 164 15.26 -0.81 4.88
CA TYR A 164 15.34 0.29 3.92
C TYR A 164 14.57 1.53 4.38
N ALA A 165 13.83 1.43 5.48
CA ALA A 165 13.07 2.55 6.00
C ALA A 165 13.98 3.59 6.67
N ASP A 166 13.71 4.86 6.40
CA ASP A 166 14.32 5.98 7.09
C ASP A 166 13.66 6.20 8.46
N LEU A 167 12.37 5.82 8.58
CA LEU A 167 11.60 5.91 9.81
C LEU A 167 10.72 4.67 9.99
N ILE A 168 10.69 4.12 11.21
CA ILE A 168 9.79 3.05 11.62
C ILE A 168 8.76 3.63 12.58
N ILE A 169 7.47 3.46 12.26
CA ILE A 169 6.36 3.87 13.13
C ILE A 169 5.79 2.61 13.80
N PRO A 170 6.12 2.36 15.07
CA PRO A 170 5.55 1.24 15.82
C PRO A 170 4.07 1.51 16.14
N GLN A 171 3.30 0.46 16.44
CA GLN A 171 1.88 0.51 16.80
C GLN A 171 0.96 1.06 15.69
N GLY A 172 1.50 1.27 14.49
CA GLY A 172 0.71 1.71 13.34
C GLY A 172 -0.03 3.04 13.57
N GLY A 173 -1.32 3.05 13.25
CA GLY A 173 -2.17 4.24 13.35
C GLY A 173 -2.41 4.76 14.78
N GLU A 174 -2.09 3.98 15.81
CA GLU A 174 -2.27 4.37 17.21
C GLU A 174 -1.09 5.21 17.74
N ASN A 175 0.03 5.25 17.05
CA ASN A 175 1.18 6.07 17.42
C ASN A 175 0.97 7.55 17.06
N HIS A 176 0.12 8.23 17.82
CA HIS A 176 -0.22 9.64 17.59
C HIS A 176 1.00 10.56 17.63
N THR A 177 1.94 10.31 18.55
CA THR A 177 3.16 11.12 18.69
C THR A 177 4.07 10.97 17.48
N GLY A 178 4.37 9.72 17.06
CA GLY A 178 5.22 9.46 15.90
C GLY A 178 4.61 10.02 14.61
N ILE A 179 3.29 9.86 14.42
CA ILE A 179 2.58 10.44 13.28
C ILE A 179 2.62 11.97 13.33
N GLY A 180 2.42 12.58 14.49
CA GLY A 180 2.49 14.04 14.65
C GLY A 180 3.86 14.62 14.31
N ILE A 181 4.95 13.94 14.70
CA ILE A 181 6.32 14.33 14.32
C ILE A 181 6.50 14.23 12.81
N LEU A 182 6.04 13.14 12.20
CA LEU A 182 6.10 12.92 10.76
C LEU A 182 5.35 14.01 9.97
N CYS A 183 4.13 14.33 10.38
CA CYS A 183 3.33 15.39 9.75
C CYS A 183 4.07 16.74 9.79
N LYS A 184 4.61 17.13 10.95
CA LYS A 184 5.39 18.37 11.08
C LYS A 184 6.64 18.38 10.21
N TYR A 185 7.32 17.24 10.10
CA TYR A 185 8.48 17.12 9.21
C TYR A 185 8.07 17.34 7.76
N ILE A 186 7.02 16.67 7.29
CA ILE A 186 6.52 16.84 5.91
C ILE A 186 6.08 18.28 5.66
N GLU A 187 5.34 18.90 6.59
CA GLU A 187 4.97 20.32 6.50
C GLU A 187 6.19 21.25 6.35
N SER A 188 7.30 20.92 7.01
CA SER A 188 8.51 21.75 6.98
C SER A 188 9.26 21.71 5.65
N ILE A 189 9.13 20.62 4.88
CA ILE A 189 9.82 20.44 3.59
C ILE A 189 8.96 20.84 2.38
N VAL A 190 7.66 21.06 2.57
CA VAL A 190 6.71 21.42 1.51
C VAL A 190 6.47 22.93 1.44
N LYS A 191 6.98 23.68 2.42
CA LYS A 191 6.96 25.15 2.42
C LYS A 191 8.02 25.70 1.49
#